data_337541f5b8c8e98f62173660ec45a828
#
_entry.id   337541f5b8c8e98f62173660ec45a828
#
_cell.length_a   1.000
_cell.length_b   1.000
_cell.length_c   1.000
_cell.angle_alpha   90.00
_cell.angle_beta   90.00
_cell.angle_gamma   90.00
#
_symmetry.space_group_name_H-M   'P 1'
#
loop_
_entity.id
_entity.type
_entity.pdbx_description
1 polymer ?
#
loop_
_entity_poly.entity_id
_entity_poly.type
_entity_poly.pdbx_seq_one_letter_code
_entity_poly.pdbx_strand_id
1 'polypeptide(L)'
;MPVKHGFWISSGFFMTENSLILVLYLHGENFKFPAFPIVKNLAAGGAKMIIISNSSRRASTTLDKLKSLGFDPSLFAGAITSGELTYQHLQRRDDPWFQALGKACIHMTWSDRGAISLEGLGLQVVENVEQAEFILVHGTEALGLSSGDSVSKKLDELEKILEQCAAKGIPMVVANPDFVTVEARELRIMPGTLAASYEKLGGEVKWMGKPHQIIYKSAMIMAGVDASDSIAVGDSLHHDIKGANASGIESAFITCGIHSSELGLKEFGELADLSSVQALALKYDAYPSYVLPSFTW
;
A
#
# COMPACT_ATOMS: atom_id res chain seq x y z
N MET A 1 -24.63 -6.38 10.36
CA MET A 1 -24.86 -5.09 11.00
C MET A 1 -25.48 -4.15 9.99
N PRO A 2 -26.51 -3.37 10.31
CA PRO A 2 -27.13 -2.50 9.30
C PRO A 2 -26.15 -1.41 8.90
N VAL A 3 -26.00 -1.22 7.59
CA VAL A 3 -25.30 -0.09 6.96
C VAL A 3 -25.91 1.18 7.55
N LYS A 4 -25.11 1.97 8.26
CA LYS A 4 -25.53 3.32 8.68
C LYS A 4 -25.87 4.08 7.41
N HIS A 5 -27.06 4.63 7.35
CA HIS A 5 -27.60 5.32 6.18
C HIS A 5 -26.61 6.33 5.65
N GLY A 6 -26.22 6.15 4.38
CA GLY A 6 -25.26 7.00 3.68
C GLY A 6 -25.70 8.47 3.70
N PHE A 7 -24.88 9.31 4.26
CA PHE A 7 -24.99 10.75 4.09
C PHE A 7 -24.20 11.16 2.85
N TRP A 8 -24.91 11.68 1.87
CA TRP A 8 -24.31 12.42 0.77
C TRP A 8 -23.81 13.76 1.31
N ILE A 9 -22.52 14.01 1.29
CA ILE A 9 -22.00 15.34 1.63
C ILE A 9 -21.76 16.10 0.33
N SER A 10 -22.76 16.89 -0.04
CA SER A 10 -22.67 17.91 -1.10
C SER A 10 -22.27 19.25 -0.51
N SER A 11 -21.40 19.43 0.38
CA SER A 11 -20.84 20.69 0.91
C SER A 11 -20.57 20.58 2.42
N GLY A 12 -19.31 20.63 2.76
CA GLY A 12 -18.85 20.86 4.13
C GLY A 12 -18.35 19.62 4.85
N PHE A 13 -17.14 19.20 4.50
CA PHE A 13 -16.34 18.34 5.37
C PHE A 13 -15.90 19.18 6.57
N PHE A 14 -16.57 19.06 7.71
CA PHE A 14 -16.12 19.68 8.94
C PHE A 14 -15.01 18.82 9.54
N MET A 15 -13.76 19.25 9.35
CA MET A 15 -12.61 18.67 10.04
C MET A 15 -12.29 19.49 11.29
N THR A 16 -12.00 18.81 12.38
CA THR A 16 -11.44 19.41 13.58
C THR A 16 -9.92 19.62 13.39
N GLU A 17 -9.33 20.58 14.12
CA GLU A 17 -7.90 20.97 14.01
C GLU A 17 -6.89 19.83 14.24
N ASN A 18 -7.32 18.63 14.59
CA ASN A 18 -6.46 17.46 14.86
C ASN A 18 -6.76 16.24 13.97
N SER A 19 -7.53 16.40 12.90
CA SER A 19 -7.90 15.26 12.04
C SER A 19 -6.73 14.80 11.18
N LEU A 20 -6.50 13.49 11.15
CA LEU A 20 -5.58 12.84 10.22
C LEU A 20 -6.32 12.48 8.93
N ILE A 21 -5.77 12.90 7.80
CA ILE A 21 -6.22 12.44 6.49
C ILE A 21 -5.14 11.53 5.90
N LEU A 22 -5.48 10.27 5.81
CA LEU A 22 -4.67 9.30 5.09
C LEU A 22 -4.98 9.44 3.60
N VAL A 23 -4.16 10.20 2.88
CA VAL A 23 -4.27 10.26 1.41
C VAL A 23 -3.64 9.01 0.85
N LEU A 24 -4.49 8.09 0.44
CA LEU A 24 -4.09 6.83 -0.15
C LEU A 24 -3.75 7.07 -1.62
N TYR A 25 -2.69 6.42 -2.11
CA TYR A 25 -2.12 6.63 -3.44
C TYR A 25 -3.21 6.66 -4.52
N LEU A 26 -3.43 7.81 -5.09
CA LEU A 26 -4.39 8.03 -6.15
C LEU A 26 -3.74 7.69 -7.48
N HIS A 27 -4.25 6.68 -8.18
CA HIS A 27 -3.73 6.25 -9.47
C HIS A 27 -4.23 7.15 -10.61
N GLY A 28 -3.33 7.53 -11.53
CA GLY A 28 -3.67 8.12 -12.81
C GLY A 28 -3.37 9.63 -12.97
N GLU A 29 -3.28 10.06 -14.24
CA GLU A 29 -2.96 11.45 -14.63
C GLU A 29 -4.10 12.42 -14.30
N ASN A 30 -5.32 11.93 -14.18
CA ASN A 30 -6.54 12.74 -13.95
C ASN A 30 -6.59 13.38 -12.55
N PHE A 31 -5.76 12.95 -11.61
CA PHE A 31 -5.71 13.47 -10.25
C PHE A 31 -4.84 14.73 -10.07
N LYS A 32 -4.04 15.10 -11.07
CA LYS A 32 -3.00 16.13 -10.90
C LYS A 32 -3.56 17.51 -10.57
N PHE A 33 -4.58 17.98 -11.24
CA PHE A 33 -5.04 19.38 -11.13
C PHE A 33 -6.17 19.60 -10.12
N PRO A 34 -7.20 18.76 -10.03
CA PRO A 34 -8.33 19.00 -9.13
C PRO A 34 -7.99 18.83 -7.64
N ALA A 35 -6.98 18.02 -7.30
CA ALA A 35 -6.61 17.75 -5.91
C ALA A 35 -5.76 18.84 -5.24
N PHE A 36 -5.11 19.73 -6.00
CA PHE A 36 -4.26 20.78 -5.41
C PHE A 36 -4.99 21.72 -4.45
N PRO A 37 -6.17 22.28 -4.80
CA PRO A 37 -6.88 23.18 -3.90
C PRO A 37 -7.29 22.50 -2.61
N ILE A 38 -7.79 21.27 -2.66
CA ILE A 38 -8.25 20.55 -1.46
C ILE A 38 -7.08 20.27 -0.51
N VAL A 39 -5.93 19.80 -1.02
CA VAL A 39 -4.73 19.54 -0.21
C VAL A 39 -4.28 20.82 0.51
N LYS A 40 -4.27 21.97 -0.17
CA LYS A 40 -3.92 23.26 0.44
C LYS A 40 -4.92 23.69 1.51
N ASN A 41 -6.23 23.55 1.24
CA ASN A 41 -7.27 23.91 2.19
C ASN A 41 -7.24 23.04 3.44
N LEU A 42 -7.01 21.73 3.28
CA LEU A 42 -6.88 20.79 4.40
C LEU A 42 -5.65 21.13 5.26
N ALA A 43 -4.51 21.41 4.64
CA ALA A 43 -3.32 21.85 5.35
C ALA A 43 -3.54 23.17 6.09
N ALA A 44 -4.20 24.16 5.45
CA ALA A 44 -4.54 25.44 6.06
C ALA A 44 -5.52 25.29 7.23
N GLY A 45 -6.38 24.28 7.20
CA GLY A 45 -7.29 23.90 8.29
C GLY A 45 -6.63 23.11 9.43
N GLY A 46 -5.31 22.89 9.36
CA GLY A 46 -4.55 22.19 10.40
C GLY A 46 -4.58 20.65 10.29
N ALA A 47 -5.20 20.09 9.25
CA ALA A 47 -5.25 18.65 9.04
C ALA A 47 -3.84 18.08 8.75
N LYS A 48 -3.48 17.00 9.44
CA LYS A 48 -2.25 16.25 9.17
C LYS A 48 -2.51 15.26 8.05
N MET A 49 -1.83 15.41 6.93
CA MET A 49 -1.97 14.51 5.79
C MET A 49 -0.76 13.57 5.70
N ILE A 50 -1.02 12.26 5.60
CA ILE A 50 0.02 11.24 5.38
C ILE A 50 -0.32 10.45 4.13
N ILE A 51 0.68 10.27 3.28
CA ILE A 51 0.58 9.41 2.11
C ILE A 51 0.84 7.96 2.51
N ILE A 52 -0.04 7.05 2.12
CA ILE A 52 0.15 5.61 2.25
C ILE A 52 0.25 4.97 0.87
N SER A 53 1.29 4.17 0.63
CA SER A 53 1.52 3.52 -0.66
C SER A 53 2.00 2.07 -0.49
N ASN A 54 1.57 1.18 -1.39
CA ASN A 54 2.07 -0.19 -1.46
C ASN A 54 3.42 -0.33 -2.20
N SER A 55 4.05 0.78 -2.58
CA SER A 55 5.36 0.77 -3.22
C SER A 55 6.41 0.05 -2.36
N SER A 56 7.20 -0.83 -2.97
CA SER A 56 8.36 -1.46 -2.32
C SER A 56 9.55 -0.52 -2.09
N ARG A 57 9.49 0.72 -2.58
CA ARG A 57 10.55 1.74 -2.42
C ARG A 57 10.40 2.50 -1.11
N ARG A 58 11.47 3.24 -0.74
CA ARG A 58 11.49 4.11 0.44
C ARG A 58 10.50 5.29 0.27
N ALA A 59 10.03 5.83 1.39
CA ALA A 59 9.08 6.95 1.43
C ALA A 59 9.58 8.20 0.70
N SER A 60 10.88 8.47 0.71
CA SER A 60 11.51 9.58 -0.03
C SER A 60 11.15 9.56 -1.52
N THR A 61 11.20 8.38 -2.17
CA THR A 61 10.85 8.22 -3.59
C THR A 61 9.39 8.64 -3.86
N THR A 62 8.47 8.36 -2.93
CA THR A 62 7.07 8.78 -3.05
C THR A 62 6.92 10.29 -2.93
N LEU A 63 7.64 10.93 -2.01
CA LEU A 63 7.64 12.38 -1.86
C LEU A 63 8.25 13.10 -3.08
N ASP A 64 9.33 12.56 -3.65
CA ASP A 64 9.92 13.07 -4.89
C ASP A 64 8.94 12.97 -6.06
N LYS A 65 8.20 11.86 -6.15
CA LYS A 65 7.15 11.68 -7.16
C LYS A 65 6.02 12.70 -6.97
N LEU A 66 5.56 12.94 -5.75
CA LEU A 66 4.57 14.00 -5.46
C LEU A 66 5.04 15.36 -5.94
N LYS A 67 6.30 15.71 -5.65
CA LYS A 67 6.92 16.95 -6.12
C LYS A 67 6.94 17.03 -7.65
N SER A 68 7.29 15.94 -8.34
CA SER A 68 7.28 15.89 -9.81
C SER A 68 5.88 16.02 -10.41
N LEU A 69 4.85 15.65 -9.65
CA LEU A 69 3.44 15.83 -10.00
C LEU A 69 2.92 17.26 -9.70
N GLY A 70 3.76 18.11 -9.10
CA GLY A 70 3.43 19.52 -8.80
C GLY A 70 2.88 19.75 -7.39
N PHE A 71 2.78 18.74 -6.54
CA PHE A 71 2.42 18.93 -5.14
C PHE A 71 3.59 19.49 -4.34
N ASP A 72 3.28 20.30 -3.35
CA ASP A 72 4.26 20.74 -2.35
C ASP A 72 4.36 19.67 -1.25
N PRO A 73 5.49 18.97 -1.12
CA PRO A 73 5.65 17.94 -0.10
C PRO A 73 5.51 18.45 1.33
N SER A 74 5.74 19.76 1.58
CA SER A 74 5.63 20.36 2.90
C SER A 74 4.19 20.42 3.44
N LEU A 75 3.19 20.23 2.58
CA LEU A 75 1.79 20.13 2.97
C LEU A 75 1.44 18.79 3.62
N PHE A 76 2.33 17.80 3.53
CA PHE A 76 2.13 16.48 4.09
C PHE A 76 3.01 16.30 5.34
N ALA A 77 2.44 15.73 6.39
CA ALA A 77 3.18 15.37 7.60
C ALA A 77 4.19 14.23 7.34
N GLY A 78 4.01 13.47 6.26
CA GLY A 78 4.92 12.42 5.84
C GLY A 78 4.33 11.46 4.81
N ALA A 79 5.09 10.42 4.52
CA ALA A 79 4.67 9.30 3.70
C ALA A 79 5.12 7.99 4.32
N ILE A 80 4.30 6.96 4.19
CA ILE A 80 4.65 5.57 4.52
C ILE A 80 4.42 4.72 3.28
N THR A 81 5.46 4.01 2.87
CA THR A 81 5.37 2.98 1.83
C THR A 81 5.52 1.60 2.45
N SER A 82 5.05 0.56 1.76
CA SER A 82 5.29 -0.82 2.19
C SER A 82 6.79 -1.11 2.32
N GLY A 83 7.62 -0.58 1.41
CA GLY A 83 9.08 -0.72 1.48
C GLY A 83 9.69 0.04 2.66
N GLU A 84 9.25 1.26 2.95
CA GLU A 84 9.68 2.02 4.13
C GLU A 84 9.31 1.31 5.43
N LEU A 85 8.07 0.85 5.52
CA LEU A 85 7.57 0.10 6.68
C LEU A 85 8.38 -1.18 6.90
N THR A 86 8.62 -1.94 5.83
CA THR A 86 9.45 -3.15 5.87
C THR A 86 10.86 -2.84 6.37
N TYR A 87 11.48 -1.80 5.82
CA TYR A 87 12.81 -1.36 6.22
C TYR A 87 12.86 -1.03 7.72
N GLN A 88 11.91 -0.23 8.21
CA GLN A 88 11.87 0.19 9.62
C GLN A 88 11.71 -1.00 10.56
N HIS A 89 10.82 -1.95 10.24
CA HIS A 89 10.63 -3.15 11.07
C HIS A 89 11.85 -4.08 11.06
N LEU A 90 12.48 -4.28 9.90
CA LEU A 90 13.71 -5.08 9.80
C LEU A 90 14.91 -4.43 10.51
N GLN A 91 14.96 -3.09 10.53
CA GLN A 91 16.01 -2.34 11.21
C GLN A 91 15.84 -2.36 12.73
N ARG A 92 14.62 -2.06 13.22
CA ARG A 92 14.34 -1.94 14.66
C ARG A 92 14.23 -3.30 15.34
N ARG A 93 13.54 -4.24 14.68
CA ARG A 93 13.23 -5.57 15.22
C ARG A 93 12.61 -5.52 16.62
N ASP A 94 11.73 -4.53 16.85
CA ASP A 94 11.03 -4.30 18.11
C ASP A 94 9.74 -5.12 18.28
N ASP A 95 9.21 -5.66 17.20
CA ASP A 95 8.10 -6.61 17.19
C ASP A 95 8.63 -8.05 17.39
N PRO A 96 8.01 -8.88 18.25
CA PRO A 96 8.48 -10.26 18.52
C PRO A 96 8.65 -11.12 17.27
N TRP A 97 7.77 -10.95 16.28
CA TRP A 97 7.86 -11.69 15.03
C TRP A 97 9.14 -11.31 14.23
N PHE A 98 9.46 -10.01 14.15
CA PHE A 98 10.69 -9.55 13.51
C PHE A 98 11.95 -9.85 14.32
N GLN A 99 11.84 -9.92 15.66
CA GLN A 99 12.96 -10.36 16.52
C GLN A 99 13.35 -11.81 16.25
N ALA A 100 12.35 -12.67 15.97
CA ALA A 100 12.56 -14.08 15.67
C ALA A 100 13.18 -14.35 14.30
N LEU A 101 13.11 -13.38 13.37
CA LEU A 101 13.74 -13.51 12.05
C LEU A 101 15.27 -13.53 12.20
N GLY A 102 15.93 -14.47 11.51
CA GLY A 102 17.37 -14.44 11.31
C GLY A 102 17.84 -13.26 10.45
N LYS A 103 19.08 -13.30 10.01
CA LYS A 103 19.68 -12.26 9.15
C LYS A 103 19.95 -12.74 7.72
N ALA A 104 19.93 -14.03 7.47
CA ALA A 104 20.17 -14.62 6.16
C ALA A 104 18.85 -14.67 5.37
N CYS A 105 18.78 -13.94 4.24
CA CYS A 105 17.55 -13.85 3.45
C CYS A 105 17.75 -14.17 1.97
N ILE A 106 16.78 -14.87 1.38
CA ILE A 106 16.58 -14.86 -0.06
C ILE A 106 15.87 -13.55 -0.41
N HIS A 107 16.50 -12.72 -1.27
CA HIS A 107 15.97 -11.43 -1.68
C HIS A 107 15.41 -11.50 -3.08
N MET A 108 14.09 -11.45 -3.23
CA MET A 108 13.41 -11.30 -4.51
C MET A 108 13.17 -9.82 -4.80
N THR A 109 13.65 -9.33 -5.94
CA THR A 109 13.74 -7.91 -6.25
C THR A 109 13.38 -7.60 -7.72
N TRP A 110 13.63 -6.37 -8.15
CA TRP A 110 13.42 -5.92 -9.52
C TRP A 110 14.71 -6.00 -10.32
N SER A 111 14.57 -6.22 -11.62
CA SER A 111 15.69 -6.17 -12.58
C SER A 111 15.79 -4.81 -13.28
N ASP A 112 14.79 -4.44 -14.06
CA ASP A 112 14.76 -3.23 -14.88
C ASP A 112 14.53 -1.94 -14.07
N ARG A 113 13.83 -2.06 -12.93
CA ARG A 113 13.58 -0.95 -12.00
C ARG A 113 14.72 -0.71 -11.01
N GLY A 114 15.78 -1.50 -11.09
CA GLY A 114 16.87 -1.55 -10.13
C GLY A 114 16.51 -2.27 -8.82
N ALA A 115 17.47 -2.99 -8.27
CA ALA A 115 17.33 -3.71 -7.01
C ALA A 115 17.01 -2.73 -5.86
N ILE A 116 16.21 -3.20 -4.91
CA ILE A 116 15.94 -2.44 -3.69
C ILE A 116 17.14 -2.60 -2.75
N SER A 117 17.69 -1.46 -2.30
CA SER A 117 18.84 -1.46 -1.37
C SER A 117 18.44 -2.02 0.01
N LEU A 118 19.30 -2.88 0.53
CA LEU A 118 19.21 -3.43 1.89
C LEU A 118 20.25 -2.81 2.83
N GLU A 119 20.90 -1.72 2.39
CA GLU A 119 21.91 -1.02 3.18
C GLU A 119 21.35 -0.57 4.54
N GLY A 120 22.14 -0.73 5.60
CA GLY A 120 21.76 -0.38 6.96
C GLY A 120 20.92 -1.42 7.70
N LEU A 121 20.47 -2.51 7.03
CA LEU A 121 19.69 -3.56 7.66
C LEU A 121 20.53 -4.69 8.30
N GLY A 122 21.82 -4.76 7.97
CA GLY A 122 22.71 -5.82 8.44
C GLY A 122 22.25 -7.23 8.03
N LEU A 123 21.57 -7.33 6.90
CA LEU A 123 21.10 -8.60 6.32
C LEU A 123 22.20 -9.22 5.45
N GLN A 124 22.22 -10.54 5.45
CA GLN A 124 23.04 -11.35 4.56
C GLN A 124 22.15 -11.93 3.47
N VAL A 125 22.34 -11.49 2.23
CA VAL A 125 21.65 -12.09 1.08
C VAL A 125 22.29 -13.43 0.78
N VAL A 126 21.47 -14.48 0.69
CA VAL A 126 21.88 -15.84 0.36
C VAL A 126 21.17 -16.35 -0.89
N GLU A 127 21.83 -17.17 -1.67
CA GLU A 127 21.30 -17.71 -2.93
C GLU A 127 20.80 -19.15 -2.76
N ASN A 128 21.19 -19.80 -1.66
CA ASN A 128 20.82 -21.18 -1.34
C ASN A 128 19.74 -21.20 -0.27
N VAL A 129 18.63 -21.89 -0.56
CA VAL A 129 17.50 -22.10 0.36
C VAL A 129 17.95 -22.75 1.69
N GLU A 130 18.99 -23.58 1.66
CA GLU A 130 19.53 -24.24 2.88
C GLU A 130 20.10 -23.25 3.91
N GLN A 131 20.49 -22.06 3.47
CA GLN A 131 21.08 -21.01 4.30
C GLN A 131 20.08 -19.92 4.67
N ALA A 132 18.88 -19.94 4.06
CA ALA A 132 17.90 -18.89 4.25
C ALA A 132 17.15 -19.05 5.56
N GLU A 133 17.01 -17.95 6.28
CA GLU A 133 16.22 -17.86 7.51
C GLU A 133 14.87 -17.17 7.24
N PHE A 134 14.77 -16.36 6.19
CA PHE A 134 13.51 -15.79 5.69
C PHE A 134 13.61 -15.39 4.23
N ILE A 135 12.45 -15.08 3.62
CA ILE A 135 12.33 -14.56 2.26
C ILE A 135 11.93 -13.09 2.35
N LEU A 136 12.63 -12.21 1.63
CA LEU A 136 12.29 -10.79 1.51
C LEU A 136 11.88 -10.47 0.09
N VAL A 137 10.61 -10.10 -0.13
CA VAL A 137 10.04 -9.91 -1.46
C VAL A 137 9.71 -8.44 -1.71
N HIS A 138 10.55 -7.79 -2.52
CA HIS A 138 10.35 -6.43 -3.01
C HIS A 138 9.90 -6.39 -4.48
N GLY A 139 10.20 -7.42 -5.26
CA GLY A 139 9.95 -7.52 -6.69
C GLY A 139 9.76 -8.95 -7.16
N THR A 140 9.51 -9.11 -8.46
CA THR A 140 9.15 -10.40 -9.09
C THR A 140 10.02 -10.73 -10.31
N GLU A 141 11.19 -10.10 -10.48
CA GLU A 141 11.94 -10.14 -11.72
C GLU A 141 13.40 -10.58 -11.56
N ALA A 142 13.90 -10.59 -10.34
CA ALA A 142 15.30 -10.88 -10.06
C ALA A 142 15.49 -11.48 -8.67
N LEU A 143 16.60 -12.18 -8.51
CA LEU A 143 17.13 -12.64 -7.25
C LEU A 143 18.36 -11.81 -6.89
N GLY A 144 18.41 -11.28 -5.67
CA GLY A 144 19.59 -10.60 -5.14
C GLY A 144 20.71 -11.61 -4.89
N LEU A 145 21.93 -11.16 -5.08
CA LEU A 145 23.15 -11.95 -4.87
C LEU A 145 23.90 -11.47 -3.62
N SER A 146 24.73 -12.32 -3.08
CA SER A 146 25.61 -11.99 -1.95
C SER A 146 26.63 -10.88 -2.27
N SER A 147 26.92 -10.64 -3.55
CA SER A 147 27.75 -9.52 -4.04
C SER A 147 27.08 -8.14 -3.92
N GLY A 148 25.76 -8.10 -3.69
CA GLY A 148 24.94 -6.88 -3.75
C GLY A 148 24.31 -6.63 -5.12
N ASP A 149 24.67 -7.41 -6.13
CA ASP A 149 24.05 -7.39 -7.45
C ASP A 149 22.72 -8.16 -7.45
N SER A 150 22.10 -8.27 -8.64
CA SER A 150 20.92 -9.12 -8.84
C SER A 150 21.00 -9.84 -10.18
N VAL A 151 20.39 -11.02 -10.25
CA VAL A 151 20.26 -11.82 -11.47
C VAL A 151 18.79 -11.92 -11.86
N SER A 152 18.46 -11.59 -13.11
CA SER A 152 17.10 -11.72 -13.62
C SER A 152 16.60 -13.16 -13.52
N LYS A 153 15.36 -13.30 -13.09
CA LYS A 153 14.65 -14.57 -12.91
C LYS A 153 13.27 -14.47 -13.52
N LYS A 154 12.82 -15.55 -14.15
CA LYS A 154 11.43 -15.69 -14.55
C LYS A 154 10.58 -16.03 -13.36
N LEU A 155 9.28 -15.78 -13.47
CA LEU A 155 8.33 -16.03 -12.38
C LEU A 155 8.35 -17.49 -11.93
N ASP A 156 8.35 -18.43 -12.87
CA ASP A 156 8.39 -19.87 -12.60
C ASP A 156 9.67 -20.34 -11.89
N GLU A 157 10.78 -19.63 -12.09
CA GLU A 157 12.01 -19.90 -11.34
C GLU A 157 11.92 -19.42 -9.89
N LEU A 158 11.29 -18.24 -9.68
CA LEU A 158 11.03 -17.73 -8.33
C LEU A 158 10.03 -18.62 -7.57
N GLU A 159 8.97 -19.09 -8.25
CA GLU A 159 7.99 -20.02 -7.67
C GLU A 159 8.63 -21.34 -7.22
N LYS A 160 9.56 -21.91 -7.99
CA LYS A 160 10.31 -23.11 -7.57
C LYS A 160 11.15 -22.88 -6.31
N ILE A 161 11.72 -21.70 -6.14
CA ILE A 161 12.43 -21.32 -4.91
C ILE A 161 11.44 -21.25 -3.75
N LEU A 162 10.26 -20.69 -3.97
CA LEU A 162 9.21 -20.60 -2.96
C LEU A 162 8.71 -21.99 -2.52
N GLU A 163 8.55 -22.95 -3.44
CA GLU A 163 8.21 -24.33 -3.11
C GLU A 163 9.23 -24.98 -2.16
N GLN A 164 10.52 -24.76 -2.44
CA GLN A 164 11.60 -25.27 -1.57
C GLN A 164 11.60 -24.59 -0.19
N CYS A 165 11.35 -23.28 -0.15
CA CYS A 165 11.24 -22.52 1.09
C CYS A 165 10.04 -22.96 1.93
N ALA A 166 8.88 -23.19 1.30
CA ALA A 166 7.67 -23.65 1.97
C ALA A 166 7.86 -25.04 2.59
N ALA A 167 8.53 -25.95 1.88
CA ALA A 167 8.86 -27.29 2.42
C ALA A 167 9.72 -27.22 3.69
N LYS A 168 10.42 -26.11 3.92
CA LYS A 168 11.26 -25.86 5.11
C LYS A 168 10.60 -24.96 6.15
N GLY A 169 9.41 -24.45 5.90
CA GLY A 169 8.73 -23.51 6.79
C GLY A 169 9.44 -22.16 6.95
N ILE A 170 10.17 -21.69 5.93
CA ILE A 170 10.89 -20.42 5.96
C ILE A 170 9.88 -19.25 5.87
N PRO A 171 9.82 -18.30 6.82
CA PRO A 171 8.85 -17.22 6.79
C PRO A 171 9.17 -16.19 5.68
N MET A 172 8.12 -15.52 5.17
CA MET A 172 8.23 -14.50 4.14
C MET A 172 7.84 -13.12 4.67
N VAL A 173 8.58 -12.09 4.29
CA VAL A 173 8.20 -10.67 4.40
C VAL A 173 7.93 -10.14 3.01
N VAL A 174 6.72 -9.67 2.74
CA VAL A 174 6.36 -9.08 1.45
C VAL A 174 6.21 -7.56 1.58
N ALA A 175 7.09 -6.84 0.88
CA ALA A 175 7.21 -5.38 0.94
C ALA A 175 6.38 -4.64 -0.11
N ASN A 176 5.52 -5.34 -0.82
CA ASN A 176 4.51 -4.80 -1.73
C ASN A 176 3.36 -5.81 -1.84
N PRO A 177 2.20 -5.56 -1.25
CA PRO A 177 1.09 -6.50 -1.25
C PRO A 177 0.25 -6.49 -2.52
N ASP A 178 0.52 -5.63 -3.50
CA ASP A 178 -0.21 -5.61 -4.77
C ASP A 178 -0.01 -6.93 -5.54
N PHE A 179 -1.08 -7.43 -6.16
CA PHE A 179 -1.01 -8.65 -7.00
C PHE A 179 -0.55 -8.34 -8.42
N VAL A 180 -1.10 -7.27 -8.96
CA VAL A 180 -0.81 -6.81 -10.33
C VAL A 180 -0.82 -5.28 -10.37
N THR A 181 -0.13 -4.72 -11.35
CA THR A 181 -0.25 -3.31 -11.71
C THR A 181 -0.37 -3.18 -13.23
N VAL A 182 -0.90 -2.06 -13.70
CA VAL A 182 -0.89 -1.70 -15.12
C VAL A 182 0.25 -0.72 -15.37
N GLU A 183 1.18 -1.09 -16.21
CA GLU A 183 2.30 -0.26 -16.61
C GLU A 183 2.45 -0.30 -18.12
N ALA A 184 2.52 0.86 -18.76
CA ALA A 184 2.59 0.98 -20.23
C ALA A 184 1.49 0.18 -20.97
N ARG A 185 0.28 0.08 -20.38
CA ARG A 185 -0.88 -0.71 -20.86
C ARG A 185 -0.73 -2.23 -20.76
N GLU A 186 0.29 -2.71 -20.08
CA GLU A 186 0.50 -4.14 -19.82
C GLU A 186 0.27 -4.46 -18.34
N LEU A 187 -0.29 -5.63 -18.07
CA LEU A 187 -0.40 -6.16 -16.71
C LEU A 187 0.96 -6.67 -16.27
N ARG A 188 1.41 -6.18 -15.13
CA ARG A 188 2.66 -6.62 -14.51
C ARG A 188 2.37 -7.30 -13.19
N ILE A 189 2.97 -8.47 -12.99
CA ILE A 189 2.86 -9.23 -11.75
C ILE A 189 3.63 -8.51 -10.65
N MET A 190 3.02 -8.43 -9.48
CA MET A 190 3.56 -7.75 -8.31
C MET A 190 3.83 -8.76 -7.18
N PRO A 191 4.65 -8.39 -6.18
CA PRO A 191 5.07 -9.28 -5.10
C PRO A 191 3.94 -9.97 -4.33
N GLY A 192 2.76 -9.33 -4.20
CA GLY A 192 1.60 -9.96 -3.57
C GLY A 192 1.15 -11.25 -4.24
N THR A 193 1.37 -11.41 -5.56
CA THR A 193 1.09 -12.67 -6.25
C THR A 193 2.00 -13.80 -5.75
N LEU A 194 3.29 -13.56 -5.59
CA LEU A 194 4.23 -14.54 -5.04
C LEU A 194 3.88 -14.87 -3.59
N ALA A 195 3.52 -13.86 -2.79
CA ALA A 195 3.14 -14.04 -1.39
C ALA A 195 1.86 -14.89 -1.25
N ALA A 196 0.83 -14.63 -2.08
CA ALA A 196 -0.40 -15.42 -2.07
C ALA A 196 -0.16 -16.87 -2.56
N SER A 197 0.72 -17.07 -3.53
CA SER A 197 1.15 -18.42 -3.94
C SER A 197 1.88 -19.13 -2.80
N TYR A 198 2.72 -18.39 -2.06
CA TYR A 198 3.45 -18.94 -0.92
C TYR A 198 2.54 -19.38 0.23
N GLU A 199 1.50 -18.60 0.55
CA GLU A 199 0.48 -19.00 1.54
C GLU A 199 -0.26 -20.28 1.13
N LYS A 200 -0.58 -20.44 -0.16
CA LYS A 200 -1.20 -21.68 -0.68
C LYS A 200 -0.31 -22.92 -0.52
N LEU A 201 1.00 -22.73 -0.50
CA LEU A 201 1.97 -23.78 -0.21
C LEU A 201 2.13 -24.04 1.30
N GLY A 202 1.41 -23.33 2.16
CA GLY A 202 1.49 -23.42 3.61
C GLY A 202 2.58 -22.55 4.24
N GLY A 203 3.18 -21.66 3.48
CA GLY A 203 4.18 -20.72 3.98
C GLY A 203 3.57 -19.58 4.82
N GLU A 204 4.30 -19.15 5.85
CA GLU A 204 3.93 -17.99 6.66
C GLU A 204 4.34 -16.69 5.96
N VAL A 205 3.40 -15.73 5.84
CA VAL A 205 3.65 -14.44 5.17
C VAL A 205 3.34 -13.26 6.10
N LYS A 206 4.32 -12.36 6.25
CA LYS A 206 4.13 -11.04 6.87
C LYS A 206 3.89 -10.00 5.80
N TRP A 207 2.67 -9.55 5.67
CA TRP A 207 2.23 -8.54 4.70
C TRP A 207 2.51 -7.12 5.20
N MET A 208 3.28 -6.33 4.43
CA MET A 208 3.77 -5.02 4.85
C MET A 208 3.13 -3.88 4.05
N GLY A 209 1.80 -3.81 3.99
CA GLY A 209 1.10 -2.74 3.28
C GLY A 209 -0.41 -2.88 3.32
N LYS A 210 -1.11 -2.07 2.54
CA LYS A 210 -2.58 -2.10 2.42
C LYS A 210 -3.04 -3.43 1.81
N PRO A 211 -4.12 -4.05 2.31
CA PRO A 211 -5.08 -3.59 3.31
C PRO A 211 -4.74 -3.93 4.76
N HIS A 212 -3.53 -4.40 5.07
CA HIS A 212 -3.17 -4.85 6.42
C HIS A 212 -3.01 -3.68 7.40
N GLN A 213 -3.50 -3.85 8.62
CA GLN A 213 -3.55 -2.81 9.65
C GLN A 213 -2.19 -2.19 10.00
N ILE A 214 -1.09 -2.92 9.80
CA ILE A 214 0.25 -2.49 10.20
C ILE A 214 0.64 -1.14 9.59
N ILE A 215 0.29 -0.89 8.32
CA ILE A 215 0.63 0.37 7.64
C ILE A 215 -0.24 1.53 8.13
N TYR A 216 -1.52 1.29 8.45
CA TYR A 216 -2.44 2.30 9.00
C TYR A 216 -2.04 2.69 10.42
N LYS A 217 -1.72 1.69 11.27
CA LYS A 217 -1.20 1.94 12.63
C LYS A 217 0.07 2.79 12.60
N SER A 218 0.99 2.48 11.69
CA SER A 218 2.22 3.28 11.54
C SER A 218 1.95 4.71 11.09
N ALA A 219 0.95 4.93 10.23
CA ALA A 219 0.54 6.27 9.82
C ALA A 219 -0.09 7.06 10.99
N MET A 220 -0.96 6.44 11.78
CA MET A 220 -1.54 7.07 12.97
C MET A 220 -0.48 7.43 14.00
N ILE A 221 0.50 6.54 14.25
CA ILE A 221 1.65 6.80 15.13
C ILE A 221 2.48 7.99 14.60
N MET A 222 2.75 8.04 13.29
CA MET A 222 3.50 9.16 12.67
C MET A 222 2.79 10.49 12.86
N ALA A 223 1.45 10.51 12.77
CA ALA A 223 0.64 11.71 12.96
C ALA A 223 0.39 12.05 14.44
N GLY A 224 0.55 11.08 15.36
CA GLY A 224 0.23 11.24 16.78
C GLY A 224 -1.27 11.38 17.02
N VAL A 225 -2.09 10.54 16.36
CA VAL A 225 -3.56 10.55 16.44
C VAL A 225 -4.12 9.13 16.54
N ASP A 226 -5.37 9.02 16.97
CA ASP A 226 -6.10 7.77 17.07
C ASP A 226 -7.00 7.54 15.83
N ALA A 227 -7.56 6.33 15.73
CA ALA A 227 -8.47 5.95 14.64
C ALA A 227 -9.73 6.82 14.56
N SER A 228 -10.27 7.25 15.71
CA SER A 228 -11.45 8.13 15.82
C SER A 228 -11.25 9.51 15.21
N ASP A 229 -9.99 9.99 15.18
CA ASP A 229 -9.61 11.28 14.61
C ASP A 229 -9.04 11.17 13.20
N SER A 230 -9.21 10.00 12.58
CA SER A 230 -8.61 9.68 11.29
C SER A 230 -9.65 9.37 10.23
N ILE A 231 -9.38 9.77 9.00
CA ILE A 231 -10.12 9.36 7.81
C ILE A 231 -9.18 8.89 6.72
N ALA A 232 -9.48 7.76 6.11
CA ALA A 232 -8.76 7.23 4.96
C ALA A 232 -9.48 7.65 3.67
N VAL A 233 -8.76 8.29 2.74
CA VAL A 233 -9.30 8.71 1.44
C VAL A 233 -8.61 7.93 0.34
N GLY A 234 -9.35 7.15 -0.44
CA GLY A 234 -8.76 6.33 -1.50
C GLY A 234 -9.78 5.83 -2.53
N ASP A 235 -9.26 5.26 -3.60
CA ASP A 235 -10.03 4.79 -4.76
C ASP A 235 -10.08 3.27 -4.89
N SER A 236 -9.38 2.54 -4.01
CA SER A 236 -9.37 1.07 -4.00
C SER A 236 -10.20 0.51 -2.86
N LEU A 237 -11.30 -0.17 -3.17
CA LEU A 237 -12.08 -0.90 -2.18
C LEU A 237 -11.24 -1.99 -1.52
N HIS A 238 -10.48 -2.76 -2.32
CA HIS A 238 -9.68 -3.87 -1.82
C HIS A 238 -8.52 -3.42 -0.90
N HIS A 239 -7.85 -2.33 -1.23
CA HIS A 239 -6.69 -1.87 -0.46
C HIS A 239 -7.07 -0.81 0.58
N ASP A 240 -7.70 0.28 0.12
CA ASP A 240 -7.86 1.49 0.91
C ASP A 240 -9.02 1.36 1.90
N ILE A 241 -10.20 1.03 1.38
CA ILE A 241 -11.41 0.99 2.20
C ILE A 241 -11.39 -0.22 3.13
N LYS A 242 -11.02 -1.40 2.60
CA LYS A 242 -10.89 -2.62 3.42
C LYS A 242 -9.86 -2.44 4.53
N GLY A 243 -8.72 -1.83 4.23
CA GLY A 243 -7.68 -1.57 5.23
C GLY A 243 -8.11 -0.55 6.29
N ALA A 244 -8.82 0.51 5.90
CA ALA A 244 -9.42 1.45 6.83
C ALA A 244 -10.45 0.77 7.75
N ASN A 245 -11.37 -0.04 7.19
CA ASN A 245 -12.34 -0.82 7.97
C ASN A 245 -11.65 -1.74 8.98
N ALA A 246 -10.63 -2.49 8.54
CA ALA A 246 -9.86 -3.36 9.41
C ALA A 246 -9.13 -2.61 10.53
N SER A 247 -8.79 -1.33 10.31
CA SER A 247 -8.08 -0.47 11.25
C SER A 247 -9.00 0.37 12.14
N GLY A 248 -10.33 0.27 11.96
CA GLY A 248 -11.31 1.07 12.69
C GLY A 248 -11.34 2.54 12.31
N ILE A 249 -10.82 2.89 11.13
CA ILE A 249 -10.74 4.26 10.61
C ILE A 249 -11.93 4.50 9.68
N GLU A 250 -12.57 5.67 9.77
CA GLU A 250 -13.55 6.10 8.76
C GLU A 250 -12.91 6.24 7.39
N SER A 251 -13.70 6.03 6.33
CA SER A 251 -13.15 6.04 4.98
C SER A 251 -14.03 6.80 3.99
N ALA A 252 -13.38 7.52 3.06
CA ALA A 252 -13.99 8.16 1.91
C ALA A 252 -13.55 7.47 0.62
N PHE A 253 -14.48 6.80 -0.04
CA PHE A 253 -14.25 6.11 -1.30
C PHE A 253 -14.40 7.07 -2.47
N ILE A 254 -13.36 7.20 -3.30
CA ILE A 254 -13.32 8.04 -4.50
C ILE A 254 -13.68 7.20 -5.71
N THR A 255 -14.85 7.45 -6.30
CA THR A 255 -15.42 6.58 -7.35
C THR A 255 -14.81 6.78 -8.73
N CYS A 256 -14.21 7.94 -9.04
CA CYS A 256 -13.57 8.21 -10.34
C CYS A 256 -12.18 7.55 -10.49
N GLY A 257 -11.74 6.73 -9.55
CA GLY A 257 -10.47 6.02 -9.57
C GLY A 257 -10.53 4.65 -10.26
N ILE A 258 -9.83 3.66 -9.69
CA ILE A 258 -9.64 2.33 -10.31
C ILE A 258 -10.94 1.55 -10.54
N HIS A 259 -12.00 1.85 -9.78
CA HIS A 259 -13.31 1.20 -9.91
C HIS A 259 -14.29 1.94 -10.83
N SER A 260 -13.88 3.03 -11.48
CA SER A 260 -14.78 3.82 -12.34
C SER A 260 -15.46 2.99 -13.44
N SER A 261 -14.72 2.08 -14.07
CA SER A 261 -15.26 1.18 -15.10
C SER A 261 -16.26 0.16 -14.54
N GLU A 262 -16.01 -0.39 -13.35
CA GLU A 262 -16.92 -1.31 -12.68
C GLU A 262 -18.21 -0.62 -12.23
N LEU A 263 -18.14 0.68 -11.93
CA LEU A 263 -19.28 1.53 -11.58
C LEU A 263 -20.00 2.09 -12.81
N GLY A 264 -19.50 1.82 -14.03
CA GLY A 264 -20.09 2.31 -15.27
C GLY A 264 -19.90 3.80 -15.52
N LEU A 265 -18.97 4.46 -14.82
CA LEU A 265 -18.70 5.88 -14.94
C LEU A 265 -17.93 6.19 -16.24
N LYS A 266 -18.35 7.25 -16.94
CA LYS A 266 -17.77 7.66 -18.23
C LYS A 266 -16.98 8.95 -18.12
N GLU A 267 -17.39 9.83 -17.20
CA GLU A 267 -16.82 11.17 -17.04
C GLU A 267 -16.19 11.34 -15.65
N PHE A 268 -15.17 12.18 -15.58
CA PHE A 268 -14.53 12.54 -14.32
C PHE A 268 -15.52 13.33 -13.44
N GLY A 269 -15.67 12.92 -12.18
CA GLY A 269 -16.59 13.59 -11.24
C GLY A 269 -18.06 13.20 -11.40
N GLU A 270 -18.37 12.23 -12.26
CA GLU A 270 -19.71 11.65 -12.37
C GLU A 270 -20.11 10.95 -11.07
N LEU A 271 -21.37 11.15 -10.66
CA LEU A 271 -21.93 10.51 -9.47
C LEU A 271 -22.22 9.03 -9.77
N ALA A 272 -21.65 8.14 -8.98
CA ALA A 272 -21.97 6.74 -9.04
C ALA A 272 -23.36 6.44 -8.47
N ASP A 273 -24.08 5.51 -9.08
CA ASP A 273 -25.34 5.00 -8.54
C ASP A 273 -25.09 4.28 -7.22
N LEU A 274 -25.93 4.58 -6.20
CA LEU A 274 -25.74 4.06 -4.84
C LEU A 274 -25.84 2.52 -4.81
N SER A 275 -26.74 1.93 -5.59
CA SER A 275 -26.90 0.47 -5.63
C SER A 275 -25.67 -0.22 -6.24
N SER A 276 -25.05 0.40 -7.24
CA SER A 276 -23.81 -0.06 -7.84
C SER A 276 -22.64 0.00 -6.85
N VAL A 277 -22.53 1.09 -6.09
CA VAL A 277 -21.52 1.23 -5.02
C VAL A 277 -21.72 0.17 -3.94
N GLN A 278 -22.98 -0.05 -3.50
CA GLN A 278 -23.29 -1.06 -2.49
C GLN A 278 -22.95 -2.49 -2.97
N ALA A 279 -23.31 -2.83 -4.21
CA ALA A 279 -22.97 -4.11 -4.80
C ALA A 279 -21.45 -4.33 -4.88
N LEU A 280 -20.72 -3.28 -5.24
CA LEU A 280 -19.26 -3.33 -5.31
C LEU A 280 -18.63 -3.45 -3.92
N ALA A 281 -19.14 -2.72 -2.92
CA ALA A 281 -18.70 -2.81 -1.52
C ALA A 281 -18.89 -4.23 -0.95
N LEU A 282 -20.02 -4.88 -1.26
CA LEU A 282 -20.29 -6.28 -0.90
C LEU A 282 -19.32 -7.25 -1.60
N LYS A 283 -19.05 -7.03 -2.90
CA LYS A 283 -18.12 -7.86 -3.68
C LYS A 283 -16.71 -7.87 -3.08
N TYR A 284 -16.24 -6.72 -2.61
CA TYR A 284 -14.89 -6.55 -2.05
C TYR A 284 -14.82 -6.73 -0.53
N ASP A 285 -15.97 -6.92 0.13
CA ASP A 285 -16.07 -6.91 1.60
C ASP A 285 -15.37 -5.67 2.19
N ALA A 286 -15.77 -4.50 1.68
CA ALA A 286 -15.16 -3.21 2.00
C ALA A 286 -16.24 -2.11 2.01
N TYR A 287 -16.49 -1.53 3.18
CA TYR A 287 -17.65 -0.68 3.44
C TYR A 287 -17.20 0.76 3.71
N PRO A 288 -17.28 1.67 2.73
CA PRO A 288 -16.90 3.06 2.93
C PRO A 288 -17.87 3.78 3.86
N SER A 289 -17.35 4.69 4.70
CA SER A 289 -18.15 5.60 5.51
C SER A 289 -18.78 6.68 4.64
N TYR A 290 -18.04 7.16 3.65
CA TYR A 290 -18.42 8.21 2.70
C TYR A 290 -18.07 7.80 1.27
N VAL A 291 -18.84 8.30 0.30
CA VAL A 291 -18.62 8.08 -1.13
C VAL A 291 -18.56 9.44 -1.82
N LEU A 292 -17.49 9.68 -2.55
CA LEU A 292 -17.24 10.93 -3.25
C LEU A 292 -16.95 10.67 -4.74
N PRO A 293 -17.48 11.46 -5.66
CA PRO A 293 -17.22 11.28 -7.09
C PRO A 293 -15.76 11.53 -7.44
N SER A 294 -15.12 12.48 -6.78
CA SER A 294 -13.72 12.83 -6.98
C SER A 294 -13.13 13.50 -5.72
N PHE A 295 -11.81 13.52 -5.61
CA PHE A 295 -11.12 14.26 -4.56
C PHE A 295 -10.90 15.70 -5.00
N THR A 296 -11.99 16.47 -5.01
CA THR A 296 -12.05 17.88 -5.41
C THR A 296 -12.91 18.66 -4.44
N TRP A 297 -12.71 19.99 -4.42
CA TRP A 297 -13.45 20.90 -3.57
C TRP A 297 -14.42 21.73 -4.42
#